data_025d5378f4940b77a60a7892a576bbf0
#
_entry.id   025d5378f4940b77a60a7892a576bbf0
#
_cell.length_a   1.000
_cell.length_b   1.000
_cell.length_c   1.000
_cell.angle_alpha   90.00
_cell.angle_beta   90.00
_cell.angle_gamma   90.00
#
_symmetry.space_group_name_H-M   'P 1'
#
loop_
_entity.id
_entity.type
_entity.pdbx_description
1 polymer ?
#
loop_
_entity_poly.entity_id
_entity_poly.type
_entity_poly.pdbx_seq_one_letter_code
_entity_poly.pdbx_strand_id
1 'polypeptide(L)'
;FIATSPIHMKYKLMKTEEEVLESIKHTVTHARNLCDNIEWSCEDGGRSNLEFLYKCIELAISSGASTINIPDTVGFTLPSEFGSIFKSVKNNVPNIDKAILSTHTHNDLGLAVANSIAAIQEGARQVECTINGLGERAGNAALEEVVMTLKVKKDLIPFHTNVKSEYITKASRLVSSITGFSVQPNKAIVGANAFAHEAGIHQDGMLKNAETYEIMTPESVGLNKSSLVLGKHSGKHAFSE
;
A
#
# COMPACT_ATOMS: atom_id res chain seq x y z
N PHE A 1 -14.24 -11.95 4.96
CA PHE A 1 -13.34 -12.42 3.90
C PHE A 1 -13.44 -13.92 3.71
N ILE A 2 -13.09 -14.39 2.51
CA ILE A 2 -12.92 -15.81 2.20
C ILE A 2 -11.90 -15.95 1.07
N ALA A 3 -11.13 -17.04 1.08
CA ALA A 3 -10.14 -17.27 0.04
C ALA A 3 -10.81 -17.68 -1.28
N THR A 4 -10.25 -17.17 -2.39
CA THR A 4 -10.76 -17.40 -3.75
C THR A 4 -9.72 -18.05 -4.67
N SER A 5 -8.47 -18.23 -4.20
CA SER A 5 -7.46 -18.93 -5.00
C SER A 5 -7.65 -20.45 -4.97
N PRO A 6 -7.34 -21.15 -6.07
CA PRO A 6 -7.45 -22.60 -6.13
C PRO A 6 -6.68 -23.33 -5.03
N ILE A 7 -5.49 -22.82 -4.68
CA ILE A 7 -4.65 -23.44 -3.65
C ILE A 7 -5.27 -23.32 -2.26
N HIS A 8 -5.84 -22.15 -1.92
CA HIS A 8 -6.49 -21.96 -0.63
C HIS A 8 -7.83 -22.68 -0.55
N MET A 9 -8.63 -22.69 -1.62
CA MET A 9 -9.88 -23.45 -1.65
C MET A 9 -9.63 -24.93 -1.43
N LYS A 10 -8.62 -25.49 -2.10
CA LYS A 10 -8.30 -26.92 -2.02
C LYS A 10 -7.72 -27.34 -0.66
N TYR A 11 -6.73 -26.62 -0.16
CA TYR A 11 -5.93 -27.09 0.98
C TYR A 11 -6.29 -26.43 2.32
N LYS A 12 -6.83 -25.22 2.31
CA LYS A 12 -7.20 -24.48 3.51
C LYS A 12 -8.69 -24.61 3.81
N LEU A 13 -9.55 -24.31 2.82
CA LEU A 13 -10.99 -24.31 3.00
C LEU A 13 -11.62 -25.69 2.79
N MET A 14 -11.02 -26.53 1.94
CA MET A 14 -11.59 -27.79 1.48
C MET A 14 -13.00 -27.60 0.92
N LYS A 15 -13.17 -26.56 0.10
CA LYS A 15 -14.45 -26.14 -0.50
C LYS A 15 -14.39 -26.10 -2.02
N THR A 16 -15.52 -26.39 -2.66
CA THR A 16 -15.73 -26.13 -4.07
C THR A 16 -16.01 -24.65 -4.34
N GLU A 17 -15.99 -24.25 -5.61
CA GLU A 17 -16.36 -22.88 -6.01
C GLU A 17 -17.79 -22.54 -5.58
N GLU A 18 -18.73 -23.49 -5.74
CA GLU A 18 -20.15 -23.32 -5.36
C GLU A 18 -20.30 -23.09 -3.85
N GLU A 19 -19.59 -23.85 -3.03
CA GLU A 19 -19.62 -23.71 -1.57
C GLU A 19 -18.99 -22.37 -1.12
N VAL A 20 -17.98 -21.87 -1.84
CA VAL A 20 -17.39 -20.55 -1.59
C VAL A 20 -18.41 -19.46 -1.95
N LEU A 21 -19.08 -19.54 -3.11
CA LEU A 21 -20.12 -18.59 -3.50
C LEU A 21 -21.28 -18.56 -2.50
N GLU A 22 -21.74 -19.73 -2.04
CA GLU A 22 -22.78 -19.80 -1.01
C GLU A 22 -22.33 -19.12 0.30
N SER A 23 -21.09 -19.36 0.71
CA SER A 23 -20.50 -18.74 1.89
C SER A 23 -20.42 -17.21 1.76
N ILE A 24 -20.04 -16.68 0.59
CA ILE A 24 -20.02 -15.23 0.30
C ILE A 24 -21.43 -14.66 0.46
N LYS A 25 -22.41 -15.23 -0.23
CA LYS A 25 -23.79 -14.76 -0.17
C LYS A 25 -24.31 -14.71 1.27
N HIS A 26 -24.15 -15.81 2.00
CA HIS A 26 -24.64 -15.93 3.36
C HIS A 26 -23.97 -14.91 4.31
N THR A 27 -22.65 -14.86 4.32
CA THR A 27 -21.91 -14.04 5.28
C THR A 27 -22.02 -12.55 4.99
N VAL A 28 -21.95 -12.14 3.71
CA VAL A 28 -22.10 -10.72 3.33
C VAL A 28 -23.51 -10.23 3.61
N THR A 29 -24.55 -11.02 3.27
CA THR A 29 -25.94 -10.67 3.58
C THR A 29 -26.16 -10.55 5.09
N HIS A 30 -25.61 -11.50 5.87
CA HIS A 30 -25.70 -11.44 7.33
C HIS A 30 -25.03 -10.16 7.88
N ALA A 31 -23.82 -9.87 7.45
CA ALA A 31 -23.09 -8.67 7.88
C ALA A 31 -23.85 -7.39 7.49
N ARG A 32 -24.40 -7.33 6.27
CA ARG A 32 -25.17 -6.19 5.77
C ARG A 32 -26.43 -5.90 6.61
N ASN A 33 -27.06 -6.92 7.15
CA ASN A 33 -28.18 -6.75 8.07
C ASN A 33 -27.81 -6.11 9.41
N LEU A 34 -26.52 -6.11 9.76
CA LEU A 34 -25.98 -5.56 11.00
C LEU A 34 -25.29 -4.21 10.81
N CYS A 35 -24.76 -3.94 9.62
CA CYS A 35 -23.99 -2.74 9.33
C CYS A 35 -24.15 -2.34 7.85
N ASP A 36 -24.24 -1.03 7.61
CA ASP A 36 -24.39 -0.50 6.25
C ASP A 36 -23.08 -0.39 5.48
N ASN A 37 -21.96 -0.41 6.16
CA ASN A 37 -20.63 -0.30 5.52
C ASN A 37 -19.89 -1.64 5.61
N ILE A 38 -20.02 -2.45 4.56
CA ILE A 38 -19.45 -3.79 4.50
C ILE A 38 -18.33 -3.81 3.46
N GLU A 39 -17.16 -4.20 3.91
CA GLU A 39 -16.05 -4.60 3.04
C GLU A 39 -16.00 -6.14 2.93
N TRP A 40 -15.87 -6.61 1.70
CA TRP A 40 -15.60 -8.01 1.42
C TRP A 40 -14.23 -8.15 0.76
N SER A 41 -13.43 -9.09 1.25
CA SER A 41 -12.05 -9.34 0.78
C SER A 41 -11.91 -10.76 0.21
N CYS A 42 -11.39 -10.85 -1.01
CA CYS A 42 -11.03 -12.12 -1.66
C CYS A 42 -9.62 -12.55 -1.26
N GLU A 43 -9.47 -13.21 -0.12
CA GLU A 43 -8.15 -13.68 0.32
C GLU A 43 -7.43 -14.43 -0.80
N ASP A 44 -6.14 -14.10 -0.97
CA ASP A 44 -5.29 -14.61 -2.05
C ASP A 44 -5.78 -14.24 -3.46
N GLY A 45 -6.37 -13.07 -3.57
CA GLY A 45 -6.91 -12.53 -4.82
C GLY A 45 -5.87 -12.44 -5.94
N GLY A 46 -4.61 -12.14 -5.59
CA GLY A 46 -3.50 -12.09 -6.54
C GLY A 46 -3.21 -13.42 -7.27
N ARG A 47 -3.64 -14.56 -6.72
CA ARG A 47 -3.47 -15.89 -7.33
C ARG A 47 -4.80 -16.56 -7.69
N SER A 48 -5.89 -15.83 -7.65
CA SER A 48 -7.23 -16.35 -7.99
C SER A 48 -7.42 -16.48 -9.50
N ASN A 49 -8.25 -17.46 -9.91
CA ASN A 49 -8.73 -17.51 -11.28
C ASN A 49 -9.64 -16.30 -11.53
N LEU A 50 -9.38 -15.53 -12.58
CA LEU A 50 -10.10 -14.28 -12.85
C LEU A 50 -11.60 -14.50 -13.07
N GLU A 51 -12.00 -15.53 -13.83
CA GLU A 51 -13.41 -15.82 -14.12
C GLU A 51 -14.19 -16.15 -12.83
N PHE A 52 -13.55 -16.88 -11.91
CA PHE A 52 -14.14 -17.16 -10.61
C PHE A 52 -14.15 -15.92 -9.72
N LEU A 53 -13.08 -15.12 -9.74
CA LEU A 53 -12.99 -13.87 -8.98
C LEU A 53 -14.09 -12.89 -9.37
N TYR A 54 -14.41 -12.76 -10.68
CA TYR A 54 -15.51 -11.88 -11.13
C TYR A 54 -16.84 -12.32 -10.55
N LYS A 55 -17.15 -13.63 -10.55
CA LYS A 55 -18.38 -14.18 -9.95
C LYS A 55 -18.46 -13.88 -8.44
N CYS A 56 -17.34 -14.08 -7.75
CA CYS A 56 -17.27 -13.79 -6.31
C CYS A 56 -17.53 -12.31 -6.01
N ILE A 57 -16.89 -11.41 -6.75
CA ILE A 57 -17.05 -9.95 -6.58
C ILE A 57 -18.48 -9.51 -6.90
N GLU A 58 -19.03 -9.94 -8.04
CA GLU A 58 -20.41 -9.60 -8.43
C GLU A 58 -21.41 -10.05 -7.36
N LEU A 59 -21.23 -11.26 -6.84
CA LEU A 59 -22.09 -11.82 -5.79
C LEU A 59 -21.92 -11.06 -4.46
N ALA A 60 -20.69 -10.72 -4.06
CA ALA A 60 -20.44 -9.96 -2.84
C ALA A 60 -21.13 -8.59 -2.90
N ILE A 61 -21.01 -7.87 -4.01
CA ILE A 61 -21.67 -6.58 -4.22
C ILE A 61 -23.20 -6.76 -4.20
N SER A 62 -23.73 -7.74 -4.91
CA SER A 62 -25.17 -8.04 -4.94
C SER A 62 -25.72 -8.45 -3.57
N SER A 63 -24.88 -9.01 -2.70
CA SER A 63 -25.21 -9.37 -1.32
C SER A 63 -25.08 -8.22 -0.32
N GLY A 64 -24.54 -7.06 -0.76
CA GLY A 64 -24.52 -5.83 0.03
C GLY A 64 -23.13 -5.30 0.41
N ALA A 65 -22.04 -5.84 -0.14
CA ALA A 65 -20.72 -5.25 0.04
C ALA A 65 -20.62 -3.91 -0.69
N SER A 66 -20.15 -2.88 0.02
CA SER A 66 -19.90 -1.53 -0.51
C SER A 66 -18.42 -1.30 -0.86
N THR A 67 -17.54 -2.16 -0.39
CA THR A 67 -16.11 -2.15 -0.70
C THR A 67 -15.65 -3.55 -1.03
N ILE A 68 -14.87 -3.67 -2.11
CA ILE A 68 -14.25 -4.92 -2.54
C ILE A 68 -12.74 -4.79 -2.40
N ASN A 69 -12.17 -5.54 -1.49
CA ASN A 69 -10.73 -5.56 -1.28
C ASN A 69 -10.10 -6.74 -2.01
N ILE A 70 -9.08 -6.45 -2.83
CA ILE A 70 -8.31 -7.44 -3.58
C ILE A 70 -6.89 -7.48 -3.00
N PRO A 71 -6.54 -8.53 -2.23
CA PRO A 71 -5.23 -8.62 -1.62
C PRO A 71 -4.22 -9.41 -2.45
N ASP A 72 -2.97 -8.95 -2.43
CA ASP A 72 -1.79 -9.75 -2.70
C ASP A 72 -1.29 -10.36 -1.38
N THR A 73 -1.99 -11.40 -0.94
CA THR A 73 -1.89 -11.97 0.41
C THR A 73 -0.51 -12.54 0.74
N VAL A 74 0.21 -13.03 -0.26
CA VAL A 74 1.54 -13.64 -0.08
C VAL A 74 2.67 -12.80 -0.70
N GLY A 75 2.37 -11.58 -1.14
CA GLY A 75 3.37 -10.68 -1.73
C GLY A 75 4.02 -11.26 -2.99
N PHE A 76 3.23 -11.92 -3.84
CA PHE A 76 3.70 -12.74 -4.96
C PHE A 76 3.70 -11.99 -6.29
N THR A 77 2.80 -11.02 -6.47
CA THR A 77 2.55 -10.40 -7.77
C THR A 77 3.58 -9.30 -8.10
N LEU A 78 3.80 -9.11 -9.39
CA LEU A 78 4.50 -7.93 -9.91
C LEU A 78 3.51 -6.77 -10.11
N PRO A 79 3.97 -5.50 -10.09
CA PRO A 79 3.06 -4.35 -10.18
C PRO A 79 2.18 -4.36 -11.43
N SER A 80 2.72 -4.70 -12.60
CA SER A 80 1.95 -4.79 -13.84
C SER A 80 0.91 -5.91 -13.81
N GLU A 81 1.26 -7.05 -13.21
CA GLU A 81 0.37 -8.19 -13.02
C GLU A 81 -0.77 -7.83 -12.08
N PHE A 82 -0.44 -7.26 -10.90
CA PHE A 82 -1.43 -6.87 -9.91
C PHE A 82 -2.37 -5.78 -10.41
N GLY A 83 -1.84 -4.74 -11.06
CA GLY A 83 -2.66 -3.70 -11.71
C GLY A 83 -3.60 -4.28 -12.76
N SER A 84 -3.15 -5.26 -13.55
CA SER A 84 -3.99 -5.89 -14.56
C SER A 84 -5.21 -6.60 -14.00
N ILE A 85 -5.14 -7.12 -12.76
CA ILE A 85 -6.29 -7.71 -12.05
C ILE A 85 -7.37 -6.65 -11.82
N PHE A 86 -6.99 -5.46 -11.32
CA PHE A 86 -7.94 -4.36 -11.09
C PHE A 86 -8.59 -3.88 -12.37
N LYS A 87 -7.78 -3.68 -13.42
CA LYS A 87 -8.30 -3.33 -14.76
C LYS A 87 -9.29 -4.36 -15.26
N SER A 88 -8.95 -5.64 -15.12
CA SER A 88 -9.78 -6.75 -15.58
C SER A 88 -11.10 -6.83 -14.80
N VAL A 89 -11.06 -6.69 -13.47
CA VAL A 89 -12.26 -6.64 -12.61
C VAL A 89 -13.16 -5.49 -13.01
N LYS A 90 -12.62 -4.29 -13.23
CA LYS A 90 -13.41 -3.13 -13.69
C LYS A 90 -14.12 -3.36 -15.02
N ASN A 91 -13.51 -4.11 -15.91
CA ASN A 91 -14.06 -4.35 -17.25
C ASN A 91 -15.06 -5.50 -17.30
N ASN A 92 -14.96 -6.47 -16.39
CA ASN A 92 -15.72 -7.73 -16.49
C ASN A 92 -16.75 -7.96 -15.37
N VAL A 93 -16.73 -7.18 -14.29
CA VAL A 93 -17.72 -7.29 -13.22
C VAL A 93 -18.86 -6.27 -13.47
N PRO A 94 -20.09 -6.73 -13.77
CA PRO A 94 -21.16 -5.85 -14.27
C PRO A 94 -21.64 -4.80 -13.29
N ASN A 95 -21.51 -5.04 -11.98
CA ASN A 95 -21.99 -4.16 -10.91
C ASN A 95 -20.85 -3.48 -10.13
N ILE A 96 -19.64 -3.43 -10.69
CA ILE A 96 -18.46 -2.92 -10.00
C ILE A 96 -18.55 -1.44 -9.62
N ASP A 97 -19.30 -0.66 -10.37
CA ASP A 97 -19.59 0.75 -10.13
C ASP A 97 -20.34 1.03 -8.81
N LYS A 98 -20.94 0.00 -8.22
CA LYS A 98 -21.66 0.09 -6.94
C LYS A 98 -20.76 -0.10 -5.72
N ALA A 99 -19.47 -0.40 -5.92
CA ALA A 99 -18.53 -0.63 -4.83
C ALA A 99 -17.22 0.14 -5.03
N ILE A 100 -16.54 0.42 -3.92
CA ILE A 100 -15.18 0.95 -3.93
C ILE A 100 -14.22 -0.22 -4.08
N LEU A 101 -13.28 -0.13 -5.03
CA LEU A 101 -12.16 -1.06 -5.11
C LEU A 101 -11.09 -0.68 -4.08
N SER A 102 -10.71 -1.63 -3.25
CA SER A 102 -9.67 -1.56 -2.24
C SER A 102 -8.51 -2.49 -2.58
N THR A 103 -7.32 -2.15 -2.15
CA THR A 103 -6.13 -2.98 -2.30
C THR A 103 -5.43 -3.20 -0.96
N HIS A 104 -4.91 -4.41 -0.77
CA HIS A 104 -4.11 -4.82 0.37
C HIS A 104 -2.90 -5.60 -0.15
N THR A 105 -1.70 -5.26 0.27
CA THR A 105 -0.49 -5.89 -0.29
C THR A 105 0.53 -6.21 0.78
N HIS A 106 1.12 -7.41 0.68
CA HIS A 106 2.24 -7.84 1.51
C HIS A 106 3.58 -7.62 0.80
N ASN A 107 4.64 -7.53 1.58
CA ASN A 107 5.95 -7.04 1.13
C ASN A 107 7.01 -8.13 0.96
N ASP A 108 6.61 -9.37 0.73
CA ASP A 108 7.52 -10.52 0.68
C ASP A 108 8.61 -10.39 -0.39
N LEU A 109 8.28 -9.78 -1.53
CA LEU A 109 9.24 -9.44 -2.59
C LEU A 109 9.70 -7.97 -2.56
N GLY A 110 9.33 -7.18 -1.54
CA GLY A 110 9.65 -5.76 -1.48
C GLY A 110 8.80 -4.90 -2.42
N LEU A 111 7.65 -5.38 -2.89
CA LEU A 111 6.83 -4.74 -3.92
C LEU A 111 5.48 -4.21 -3.41
N ALA A 112 5.19 -4.29 -2.12
CA ALA A 112 3.87 -3.94 -1.58
C ALA A 112 3.40 -2.53 -1.97
N VAL A 113 4.25 -1.53 -1.80
CA VAL A 113 3.91 -0.14 -2.18
C VAL A 113 3.74 -0.02 -3.69
N ALA A 114 4.62 -0.62 -4.49
CA ALA A 114 4.55 -0.57 -5.94
C ALA A 114 3.27 -1.24 -6.46
N ASN A 115 2.87 -2.37 -5.88
CA ASN A 115 1.62 -3.06 -6.20
C ASN A 115 0.39 -2.22 -5.81
N SER A 116 0.41 -1.58 -4.63
CA SER A 116 -0.67 -0.67 -4.22
C SER A 116 -0.82 0.51 -5.18
N ILE A 117 0.28 1.10 -5.63
CA ILE A 117 0.26 2.20 -6.60
C ILE A 117 -0.27 1.72 -7.97
N ALA A 118 0.14 0.53 -8.43
CA ALA A 118 -0.40 -0.05 -9.67
C ALA A 118 -1.93 -0.28 -9.58
N ALA A 119 -2.41 -0.76 -8.43
CA ALA A 119 -3.85 -0.90 -8.18
C ALA A 119 -4.59 0.44 -8.22
N ILE A 120 -4.02 1.51 -7.63
CA ILE A 120 -4.59 2.88 -7.68
C ILE A 120 -4.70 3.36 -9.12
N GLN A 121 -3.66 3.18 -9.92
CA GLN A 121 -3.65 3.58 -11.34
C GLN A 121 -4.74 2.89 -12.14
N GLU A 122 -5.05 1.63 -11.82
CA GLU A 122 -6.07 0.84 -12.51
C GLU A 122 -7.46 0.87 -11.83
N GLY A 123 -7.63 1.67 -10.78
CA GLY A 123 -8.98 1.99 -10.29
C GLY A 123 -9.25 1.76 -8.81
N ALA A 124 -8.31 1.26 -8.02
CA ALA A 124 -8.47 1.24 -6.57
C ALA A 124 -8.59 2.67 -6.02
N ARG A 125 -9.45 2.83 -5.03
CA ARG A 125 -9.69 4.12 -4.35
C ARG A 125 -9.56 4.01 -2.83
N GLN A 126 -9.30 2.83 -2.34
CA GLN A 126 -8.92 2.56 -0.96
C GLN A 126 -7.62 1.74 -0.96
N VAL A 127 -6.75 2.03 -0.01
CA VAL A 127 -5.51 1.28 0.22
C VAL A 127 -5.45 0.89 1.68
N GLU A 128 -5.37 -0.40 1.96
CA GLU A 128 -5.03 -0.92 3.26
C GLU A 128 -3.51 -0.94 3.39
N CYS A 129 -2.99 -0.18 4.33
CA CYS A 129 -1.57 -0.05 4.57
C CYS A 129 -1.30 0.20 6.05
N THR A 130 -0.06 0.06 6.46
CA THR A 130 0.31 0.18 7.88
C THR A 130 1.44 1.17 8.08
N ILE A 131 1.46 1.85 9.22
CA ILE A 131 2.59 2.71 9.60
C ILE A 131 3.85 1.86 9.72
N ASN A 132 4.94 2.31 9.11
CA ASN A 132 6.23 1.60 9.01
C ASN A 132 6.17 0.28 8.22
N GLY A 133 5.08 -0.01 7.53
CA GLY A 133 4.88 -1.27 6.83
C GLY A 133 4.75 -2.48 7.76
N LEU A 134 4.35 -2.28 9.02
CA LEU A 134 4.16 -3.39 9.96
C LEU A 134 3.14 -4.39 9.43
N GLY A 135 3.39 -5.67 9.65
CA GLY A 135 2.50 -6.76 9.22
C GLY A 135 3.18 -8.11 9.30
N GLU A 136 2.47 -9.13 8.86
CA GLU A 136 3.01 -10.49 8.85
C GLU A 136 4.20 -10.64 7.90
N ARG A 137 5.10 -11.54 8.22
CA ARG A 137 6.30 -11.91 7.47
C ARG A 137 7.18 -10.68 7.18
N ALA A 138 7.21 -10.19 5.92
CA ALA A 138 7.96 -8.99 5.52
C ALA A 138 7.18 -7.68 5.68
N GLY A 139 5.94 -7.74 6.18
CA GLY A 139 5.07 -6.60 6.42
C GLY A 139 4.12 -6.29 5.27
N ASN A 140 3.42 -5.18 5.40
CA ASN A 140 2.44 -4.65 4.46
C ASN A 140 3.00 -3.44 3.70
N ALA A 141 2.20 -2.88 2.79
CA ALA A 141 2.51 -1.58 2.23
C ALA A 141 2.67 -0.53 3.35
N ALA A 142 3.74 0.25 3.29
CA ALA A 142 3.99 1.31 4.26
C ALA A 142 3.13 2.55 3.93
N LEU A 143 2.32 3.00 4.89
CA LEU A 143 1.43 4.17 4.75
C LEU A 143 2.20 5.41 4.30
N GLU A 144 3.32 5.70 4.94
CA GLU A 144 4.17 6.84 4.65
C GLU A 144 4.66 6.86 3.19
N GLU A 145 5.00 5.69 2.67
CA GLU A 145 5.49 5.55 1.29
C GLU A 145 4.36 5.72 0.27
N VAL A 146 3.17 5.15 0.54
CA VAL A 146 1.99 5.33 -0.31
C VAL A 146 1.57 6.80 -0.34
N VAL A 147 1.43 7.43 0.84
CA VAL A 147 1.00 8.84 0.97
C VAL A 147 1.96 9.78 0.27
N MET A 148 3.27 9.62 0.49
CA MET A 148 4.26 10.51 -0.12
C MET A 148 4.42 10.25 -1.62
N THR A 149 4.24 9.02 -2.09
CA THR A 149 4.20 8.74 -3.53
C THR A 149 3.06 9.51 -4.21
N LEU A 150 1.85 9.48 -3.66
CA LEU A 150 0.72 10.26 -4.19
C LEU A 150 0.98 11.76 -4.16
N LYS A 151 1.61 12.27 -3.10
CA LYS A 151 1.92 13.69 -2.95
C LYS A 151 2.98 14.18 -3.93
N VAL A 152 4.05 13.39 -4.12
CA VAL A 152 5.19 13.75 -4.98
C VAL A 152 4.86 13.53 -6.46
N LYS A 153 4.14 12.46 -6.80
CA LYS A 153 3.83 12.06 -8.18
C LYS A 153 2.43 12.45 -8.64
N LYS A 154 1.88 13.54 -8.12
CA LYS A 154 0.56 14.08 -8.49
C LYS A 154 0.40 14.41 -9.99
N ASP A 155 1.50 14.62 -10.68
CA ASP A 155 1.56 14.85 -12.13
C ASP A 155 1.18 13.61 -12.95
N LEU A 156 1.49 12.41 -12.44
CA LEU A 156 1.19 11.12 -13.08
C LEU A 156 0.03 10.38 -12.41
N ILE A 157 -0.19 10.63 -11.11
CA ILE A 157 -1.22 9.99 -10.30
C ILE A 157 -2.12 11.08 -9.73
N PRO A 158 -3.19 11.49 -10.44
CA PRO A 158 -4.02 12.65 -10.08
C PRO A 158 -5.00 12.33 -8.96
N PHE A 159 -4.56 11.57 -7.96
CA PHE A 159 -5.32 11.21 -6.76
C PHE A 159 -4.63 11.76 -5.53
N HIS A 160 -5.41 12.04 -4.50
CA HIS A 160 -4.92 12.56 -3.24
C HIS A 160 -5.53 11.79 -2.06
N THR A 161 -4.93 11.97 -0.90
CA THR A 161 -5.44 11.50 0.37
C THR A 161 -5.54 12.66 1.35
N ASN A 162 -6.44 12.54 2.32
CA ASN A 162 -6.60 13.52 3.39
C ASN A 162 -5.61 13.27 4.57
N VAL A 163 -4.70 12.32 4.45
CA VAL A 163 -3.67 12.07 5.46
C VAL A 163 -2.75 13.29 5.54
N LYS A 164 -2.62 13.85 6.74
CA LYS A 164 -1.74 14.97 7.03
C LYS A 164 -0.30 14.48 7.13
N SER A 165 0.46 14.63 6.05
CA SER A 165 1.80 14.06 5.92
C SER A 165 2.80 14.62 6.93
N GLU A 166 2.60 15.84 7.44
CA GLU A 166 3.40 16.46 8.48
C GLU A 166 3.38 15.73 9.83
N TYR A 167 2.48 14.76 10.02
CA TYR A 167 2.46 13.90 11.21
C TYR A 167 3.11 12.53 10.99
N ILE A 168 3.56 12.21 9.79
CA ILE A 168 4.10 10.88 9.44
C ILE A 168 5.26 10.48 10.35
N THR A 169 6.28 11.33 10.49
CA THR A 169 7.45 11.01 11.33
C THR A 169 7.06 10.82 12.80
N LYS A 170 6.13 11.64 13.30
CA LYS A 170 5.62 11.51 14.68
C LYS A 170 4.88 10.19 14.88
N ALA A 171 4.02 9.81 13.94
CA ALA A 171 3.28 8.56 13.98
C ALA A 171 4.22 7.34 13.89
N SER A 172 5.21 7.39 12.98
CA SER A 172 6.24 6.35 12.85
C SER A 172 7.00 6.11 14.16
N ARG A 173 7.47 7.19 14.80
CA ARG A 173 8.19 7.10 16.08
C ARG A 173 7.32 6.56 17.20
N LEU A 174 6.06 6.97 17.27
CA LEU A 174 5.11 6.50 18.27
C LEU A 174 4.87 4.99 18.12
N VAL A 175 4.61 4.52 16.90
CA VAL A 175 4.41 3.09 16.62
C VAL A 175 5.65 2.29 16.97
N SER A 176 6.85 2.75 16.58
CA SER A 176 8.11 2.08 16.96
C SER A 176 8.30 2.01 18.49
N SER A 177 7.96 3.07 19.20
CA SER A 177 8.07 3.12 20.67
C SER A 177 7.10 2.14 21.37
N ILE A 178 5.87 2.03 20.86
CA ILE A 178 4.84 1.17 21.46
C ILE A 178 5.10 -0.31 21.16
N THR A 179 5.48 -0.60 19.90
CA THR A 179 5.63 -1.99 19.43
C THR A 179 7.00 -2.60 19.71
N GLY A 180 8.01 -1.75 19.95
CA GLY A 180 9.41 -2.18 20.06
C GLY A 180 10.08 -2.49 18.70
N PHE A 181 9.34 -2.41 17.59
CA PHE A 181 9.92 -2.57 16.23
C PHE A 181 10.56 -1.27 15.77
N SER A 182 11.88 -1.23 15.75
CA SER A 182 12.62 -0.06 15.27
C SER A 182 12.61 0.00 13.74
N VAL A 183 12.53 1.24 13.23
CA VAL A 183 12.64 1.52 11.80
C VAL A 183 14.11 1.43 11.36
N GLN A 184 14.37 0.80 10.22
CA GLN A 184 15.71 0.77 9.64
C GLN A 184 16.19 2.19 9.32
N PRO A 185 17.48 2.54 9.58
CA PRO A 185 17.99 3.88 9.32
C PRO A 185 17.80 4.38 7.88
N ASN A 186 17.85 3.48 6.90
CA ASN A 186 17.68 3.76 5.48
C ASN A 186 16.25 3.54 4.96
N LYS A 187 15.26 3.35 5.85
CA LYS A 187 13.87 3.23 5.41
C LYS A 187 13.41 4.52 4.74
N ALA A 188 12.74 4.37 3.61
CA ALA A 188 12.16 5.52 2.91
C ALA A 188 11.26 6.36 3.83
N ILE A 189 11.27 7.66 3.65
CA ILE A 189 10.44 8.68 4.30
C ILE A 189 10.76 8.88 5.79
N VAL A 190 10.82 7.83 6.60
CA VAL A 190 10.86 7.92 8.08
C VAL A 190 12.18 7.43 8.70
N GLY A 191 13.06 6.84 7.92
CA GLY A 191 14.38 6.40 8.40
C GLY A 191 15.25 7.59 8.79
N ALA A 192 16.16 7.38 9.73
CA ALA A 192 17.08 8.43 10.22
C ALA A 192 17.94 9.05 9.11
N ASN A 193 18.23 8.28 8.06
CA ASN A 193 19.04 8.71 6.92
C ASN A 193 18.20 9.28 5.75
N ALA A 194 16.87 9.31 5.85
CA ALA A 194 16.01 9.70 4.73
C ALA A 194 16.29 11.12 4.19
N PHE A 195 16.81 12.01 5.05
CA PHE A 195 17.19 13.40 4.72
C PHE A 195 18.62 13.70 5.16
N ALA A 196 19.52 12.71 5.13
CA ALA A 196 20.93 12.84 5.50
C ALA A 196 21.83 12.74 4.26
N HIS A 197 22.74 13.68 4.07
CA HIS A 197 23.64 13.76 2.95
C HIS A 197 25.10 13.76 3.43
N GLU A 198 25.90 12.76 3.05
CA GLU A 198 27.31 12.64 3.42
C GLU A 198 28.27 12.95 2.25
N ALA A 199 27.92 12.50 1.05
CA ALA A 199 28.80 12.66 -0.12
C ALA A 199 28.96 14.12 -0.51
N GLY A 200 30.22 14.58 -0.71
CA GLY A 200 30.53 15.97 -1.00
C GLY A 200 29.82 16.55 -2.22
N ILE A 201 29.63 15.75 -3.27
CA ILE A 201 28.88 16.15 -4.46
C ILE A 201 27.38 16.38 -4.15
N HIS A 202 26.80 15.56 -3.27
CA HIS A 202 25.42 15.75 -2.82
C HIS A 202 25.29 16.98 -1.93
N GLN A 203 26.24 17.17 -1.01
CA GLN A 203 26.28 18.35 -0.12
C GLN A 203 26.41 19.66 -0.93
N ASP A 204 27.31 19.71 -1.93
CA ASP A 204 27.44 20.86 -2.83
C ASP A 204 26.14 21.14 -3.61
N GLY A 205 25.47 20.09 -4.10
CA GLY A 205 24.17 20.22 -4.75
C GLY A 205 23.10 20.78 -3.81
N MET A 206 22.99 20.21 -2.60
CA MET A 206 22.02 20.65 -1.58
C MET A 206 22.22 22.10 -1.16
N LEU A 207 23.47 22.55 -0.99
CA LEU A 207 23.78 23.94 -0.66
C LEU A 207 23.39 24.93 -1.77
N LYS A 208 23.42 24.47 -3.03
CA LYS A 208 23.01 25.29 -4.19
C LYS A 208 21.48 25.29 -4.38
N ASN A 209 20.84 24.14 -4.31
CA ASN A 209 19.39 23.95 -4.36
C ASN A 209 19.04 22.57 -3.81
N ALA A 210 18.23 22.51 -2.76
CA ALA A 210 17.80 21.25 -2.13
C ALA A 210 17.11 20.29 -3.12
N GLU A 211 16.36 20.80 -4.10
CA GLU A 211 15.69 19.98 -5.13
C GLU A 211 16.64 19.16 -5.99
N THR A 212 17.96 19.40 -5.95
CA THR A 212 18.95 18.58 -6.67
C THR A 212 19.00 17.15 -6.16
N TYR A 213 18.70 16.92 -4.88
CA TYR A 213 18.75 15.60 -4.24
C TYR A 213 17.56 15.28 -3.34
N GLU A 214 16.63 16.21 -3.16
CA GLU A 214 15.41 16.00 -2.37
C GLU A 214 14.16 16.16 -3.24
N ILE A 215 13.39 15.09 -3.34
CA ILE A 215 12.10 15.07 -4.07
C ILE A 215 10.92 15.53 -3.19
N MET A 216 11.17 15.73 -1.91
CA MET A 216 10.24 16.21 -0.89
C MET A 216 11.04 16.93 0.20
N THR A 217 10.40 17.87 0.89
CA THR A 217 11.06 18.59 2.00
C THR A 217 10.91 17.83 3.32
N PRO A 218 11.88 17.95 4.26
CA PRO A 218 11.75 17.39 5.61
C PRO A 218 10.47 17.80 6.31
N GLU A 219 10.07 19.07 6.20
CA GLU A 219 8.87 19.63 6.83
C GLU A 219 7.60 18.95 6.31
N SER A 220 7.60 18.51 5.05
CA SER A 220 6.46 17.82 4.44
C SER A 220 6.10 16.49 5.12
N VAL A 221 7.03 15.94 5.91
CA VAL A 221 6.86 14.69 6.67
C VAL A 221 7.02 14.89 8.19
N GLY A 222 7.14 16.15 8.65
CA GLY A 222 7.19 16.53 10.07
C GLY A 222 8.59 16.51 10.68
N LEU A 223 9.63 16.71 9.86
CA LEU A 223 11.00 16.96 10.30
C LEU A 223 11.31 18.47 10.16
N ASN A 224 12.25 18.98 10.97
CA ASN A 224 12.56 20.41 10.95
C ASN A 224 13.53 20.81 9.85
N LYS A 225 14.47 19.92 9.47
CA LYS A 225 15.50 20.17 8.45
C LYS A 225 16.19 18.89 7.99
N SER A 226 16.85 18.96 6.84
CA SER A 226 17.83 17.97 6.39
C SER A 226 19.11 18.07 7.22
N SER A 227 19.88 17.01 7.27
CA SER A 227 21.16 16.97 7.95
C SER A 227 22.32 16.71 6.97
N LEU A 228 23.36 17.55 7.06
CA LEU A 228 24.64 17.31 6.42
C LEU A 228 25.53 16.55 7.40
N VAL A 229 25.88 15.32 7.05
CA VAL A 229 26.69 14.46 7.91
C VAL A 229 28.13 14.50 7.44
N LEU A 230 29.05 14.90 8.34
CA LEU A 230 30.47 14.84 8.06
C LEU A 230 30.98 13.39 8.19
N GLY A 231 31.58 12.89 7.14
CA GLY A 231 32.09 11.53 7.11
C GLY A 231 33.19 11.35 6.07
N LYS A 232 33.59 10.11 5.84
CA LYS A 232 34.70 9.73 4.95
C LYS A 232 34.57 10.29 3.52
N HIS A 233 33.34 10.52 3.07
CA HIS A 233 33.04 10.99 1.70
C HIS A 233 32.65 12.47 1.62
N SER A 234 32.75 13.21 2.73
CA SER A 234 32.50 14.65 2.74
C SER A 234 33.57 15.41 1.97
N GLY A 235 33.17 16.34 1.14
CA GLY A 235 34.05 17.19 0.35
C GLY A 235 34.44 18.49 1.06
N LYS A 236 35.33 19.28 0.42
CA LYS A 236 35.84 20.56 0.95
C LYS A 236 34.70 21.52 1.37
N HIS A 237 33.61 21.57 0.62
CA HIS A 237 32.47 22.47 0.86
C HIS A 237 31.70 22.16 2.15
N ALA A 238 31.76 20.92 2.65
CA ALA A 238 31.12 20.54 3.91
C ALA A 238 31.82 21.10 5.16
N PHE A 239 33.06 21.60 5.02
CA PHE A 239 33.88 22.15 6.10
C PHE A 239 33.93 23.69 6.11
N SER A 240 33.23 24.35 5.17
CA SER A 240 33.26 25.80 5.02
C SER A 240 32.06 26.50 5.66
N GLU A 241 31.20 25.79 6.34
CA GLU A 241 30.14 26.23 7.25
C GLU A 241 30.42 25.72 8.68
#